data_59a943470033d5a054855db3b6818a39
#
_entry.id   59a943470033d5a054855db3b6818a39
#
_cell.length_a   1.000
_cell.length_b   1.000
_cell.length_c   1.000
_cell.angle_alpha   90.00
_cell.angle_beta   90.00
_cell.angle_gamma   90.00
#
_symmetry.space_group_name_H-M   'P 1'
#
loop_
_entity.id
_entity.type
_entity.pdbx_description
1 polymer ?
#
loop_
_entity_poly.entity_id
_entity_poly.type
_entity_poly.pdbx_seq_one_letter_code
_entity_poly.pdbx_strand_id
1 'polypeptide(L)'
;MKLKDLLEAPDFHNKEMPVIISGTLRFYSEDTVNREFDIIGKVKQNDETFWIVLKKDKSFAVLGQLSTRKEDKKVGIQVIGRIDFKDKPDFAFDRLIDIHEHVLQVDSVEIYNNNKFQGLGYNLYKTLTDYGYVIVSDHSQYIGGRKLWEKISRLSTAKDYSVYIVNNGHPVLDDNDKPLEYDGTNLT
;
A
#
# COMPACT_ATOMS: atom_id res chain seq x y z
N MET A 1 -9.35 -30.71 12.57
CA MET A 1 -9.44 -29.63 11.57
C MET A 1 -8.00 -29.24 11.28
N LYS A 2 -7.53 -29.38 10.04
CA LYS A 2 -6.13 -29.09 9.72
C LYS A 2 -5.99 -27.58 9.48
N LEU A 3 -4.88 -26.98 9.86
CA LEU A 3 -4.57 -25.54 9.69
C LEU A 3 -4.86 -25.04 8.25
N LYS A 4 -4.76 -25.96 7.27
CA LYS A 4 -5.10 -25.72 5.85
C LYS A 4 -6.56 -25.31 5.61
N ASP A 5 -7.48 -25.69 6.48
CA ASP A 5 -8.91 -25.48 6.30
C ASP A 5 -9.39 -24.13 6.89
N LEU A 6 -8.47 -23.39 7.51
CA LEU A 6 -8.73 -22.10 8.19
C LEU A 6 -8.11 -20.89 7.45
N LEU A 7 -7.31 -21.16 6.43
CA LEU A 7 -6.67 -20.10 5.66
C LEU A 7 -7.50 -19.86 4.39
N GLU A 8 -8.44 -18.94 4.42
CA GLU A 8 -8.77 -18.18 3.22
C GLU A 8 -7.53 -17.32 2.92
N ALA A 9 -6.52 -17.98 2.36
CA ALA A 9 -5.42 -17.25 1.73
C ALA A 9 -6.04 -16.31 0.69
N PRO A 10 -5.58 -15.07 0.58
CA PRO A 10 -6.08 -14.17 -0.46
C PRO A 10 -5.99 -14.92 -1.79
N ASP A 11 -7.04 -14.84 -2.60
CA ASP A 11 -7.08 -15.46 -3.93
C ASP A 11 -5.91 -14.94 -4.75
N PHE A 12 -4.88 -15.78 -4.90
CA PHE A 12 -3.71 -15.43 -5.70
C PHE A 12 -4.04 -15.65 -7.18
N HIS A 13 -4.26 -14.58 -7.88
CA HIS A 13 -4.35 -14.65 -9.33
C HIS A 13 -2.94 -14.87 -9.91
N ASN A 14 -2.72 -16.04 -10.53
CA ASN A 14 -1.50 -16.33 -11.30
C ASN A 14 -1.41 -15.50 -12.60
N LYS A 15 -1.95 -14.30 -12.61
CA LYS A 15 -1.94 -13.37 -13.75
C LYS A 15 -1.20 -12.11 -13.32
N GLU A 16 -0.40 -11.58 -14.23
CA GLU A 16 0.07 -10.21 -14.09
C GLU A 16 -1.15 -9.28 -14.16
N MET A 17 -1.16 -8.28 -13.31
CA MET A 17 -2.18 -7.25 -13.36
C MET A 17 -2.18 -6.66 -14.77
N PRO A 18 -3.31 -6.56 -15.46
CA PRO A 18 -3.35 -5.89 -16.76
C PRO A 18 -2.76 -4.50 -16.60
N VAL A 19 -1.76 -4.19 -17.40
CA VAL A 19 -1.15 -2.87 -17.43
C VAL A 19 -2.24 -1.90 -17.87
N ILE A 20 -2.78 -1.13 -16.96
CA ILE A 20 -3.66 -0.03 -17.32
C ILE A 20 -2.77 1.03 -17.95
N ILE A 21 -2.63 0.96 -19.26
CA ILE A 21 -2.07 2.04 -20.05
C ILE A 21 -3.14 3.13 -20.11
N SER A 22 -3.31 3.85 -19.03
CA SER A 22 -3.97 5.13 -19.10
C SER A 22 -2.95 6.08 -19.76
N GLY A 23 -3.17 6.45 -21.00
CA GLY A 23 -2.23 7.20 -21.83
C GLY A 23 -1.88 8.60 -21.28
N THR A 24 -2.39 9.00 -20.14
CA THR A 24 -2.08 10.30 -19.52
C THR A 24 -1.96 10.10 -18.02
N LEU A 25 -0.75 10.26 -17.51
CA LEU A 25 -0.52 10.31 -16.07
C LEU A 25 -1.34 11.45 -15.46
N ARG A 26 -2.09 11.16 -14.41
CA ARG A 26 -2.86 12.18 -13.68
C ARG A 26 -1.93 13.24 -13.12
N PHE A 27 -2.41 14.47 -13.07
CA PHE A 27 -1.68 15.62 -12.54
C PHE A 27 -2.55 16.36 -11.52
N TYR A 28 -2.00 16.62 -10.35
CA TYR A 28 -2.60 17.46 -9.33
C TYR A 28 -1.80 18.75 -9.22
N SER A 29 -2.45 19.91 -9.48
CA SER A 29 -1.80 21.21 -9.29
C SER A 29 -1.43 21.45 -7.84
N GLU A 30 -0.46 22.32 -7.59
CA GLU A 30 -0.04 22.71 -6.24
C GLU A 30 -1.22 23.18 -5.39
N ASP A 31 -2.12 24.00 -5.95
CA ASP A 31 -3.33 24.45 -5.26
C ASP A 31 -4.23 23.27 -4.85
N THR A 32 -4.38 22.28 -5.73
CA THR A 32 -5.16 21.06 -5.43
C THR A 32 -4.48 20.24 -4.34
N VAL A 33 -3.16 20.08 -4.43
CA VAL A 33 -2.39 19.34 -3.42
C VAL A 33 -2.54 20.01 -2.06
N ASN A 34 -2.32 21.30 -1.96
CA ASN A 34 -2.42 22.04 -0.69
C ASN A 34 -3.83 22.00 -0.09
N ARG A 35 -4.87 22.03 -0.93
CA ARG A 35 -6.26 21.99 -0.47
C ARG A 35 -6.73 20.60 -0.05
N GLU A 36 -6.38 19.56 -0.78
CA GLU A 36 -7.02 18.25 -0.69
C GLU A 36 -6.11 17.15 -0.11
N PHE A 37 -4.81 17.40 0.02
CA PHE A 37 -3.85 16.38 0.43
C PHE A 37 -2.99 16.85 1.60
N ASP A 38 -2.50 15.86 2.35
CA ASP A 38 -1.40 16.00 3.30
C ASP A 38 -0.15 15.39 2.69
N ILE A 39 0.97 16.12 2.78
CA ILE A 39 2.27 15.59 2.35
C ILE A 39 2.79 14.72 3.48
N ILE A 40 2.80 13.39 3.30
CA ILE A 40 3.18 12.44 4.33
C ILE A 40 4.61 11.93 4.22
N GLY A 41 5.26 12.14 3.06
CA GLY A 41 6.65 11.74 2.91
C GLY A 41 7.30 12.11 1.59
N LYS A 42 8.62 11.86 1.55
CA LYS A 42 9.46 12.03 0.38
C LYS A 42 10.43 10.87 0.27
N VAL A 43 10.60 10.37 -0.93
CA VAL A 43 11.53 9.27 -1.24
C VAL A 43 12.51 9.73 -2.30
N LYS A 44 13.78 9.44 -2.10
CA LYS A 44 14.82 9.64 -3.12
C LYS A 44 15.17 8.30 -3.75
N GLN A 45 15.17 8.25 -5.07
CA GLN A 45 15.59 7.09 -5.86
C GLN A 45 16.18 7.57 -7.19
N ASN A 46 17.37 7.08 -7.55
CA ASN A 46 18.08 7.44 -8.80
C ASN A 46 18.19 8.96 -9.02
N ASP A 47 18.64 9.70 -7.97
CA ASP A 47 18.76 11.17 -7.94
C ASP A 47 17.44 11.94 -8.15
N GLU A 48 16.31 11.25 -8.17
CA GLU A 48 14.99 11.87 -8.25
C GLU A 48 14.29 11.86 -6.90
N THR A 49 13.48 12.88 -6.68
CA THR A 49 12.64 12.98 -5.48
C THR A 49 11.18 12.71 -5.85
N PHE A 50 10.61 11.76 -5.14
CA PHE A 50 9.19 11.42 -5.21
C PHE A 50 8.49 11.88 -3.94
N TRP A 51 7.31 12.42 -4.11
CA TRP A 51 6.46 12.89 -3.03
C TRP A 51 5.36 11.88 -2.79
N ILE A 52 5.04 11.64 -1.53
CA ILE A 52 3.89 10.82 -1.14
C ILE A 52 2.90 11.74 -0.44
N VAL A 53 1.72 11.79 -1.00
CA VAL A 53 0.62 12.61 -0.51
C VAL A 53 -0.61 11.76 -0.25
N LEU A 54 -1.25 11.96 0.90
CA LEU A 54 -2.47 11.27 1.30
C LEU A 54 -3.63 12.24 1.16
N LYS A 55 -4.71 11.84 0.52
CA LYS A 55 -5.93 12.64 0.47
C LYS A 55 -6.51 12.81 1.88
N LYS A 56 -6.96 14.00 2.23
CA LYS A 56 -7.42 14.34 3.59
C LYS A 56 -8.58 13.47 4.08
N ASP A 57 -9.42 13.00 3.16
CA ASP A 57 -10.49 12.04 3.46
C ASP A 57 -10.02 10.59 3.55
N LYS A 58 -8.71 10.34 3.41
CA LYS A 58 -8.07 9.03 3.47
C LYS A 58 -8.54 8.03 2.39
N SER A 59 -9.19 8.50 1.33
CA SER A 59 -9.70 7.62 0.27
C SER A 59 -8.59 7.05 -0.62
N PHE A 60 -7.46 7.74 -0.75
CA PHE A 60 -6.29 7.27 -1.49
C PHE A 60 -5.03 8.04 -1.15
N ALA A 61 -3.88 7.43 -1.45
CA ALA A 61 -2.59 8.10 -1.45
C ALA A 61 -1.94 8.06 -2.84
N VAL A 62 -1.11 9.04 -3.13
CA VAL A 62 -0.42 9.21 -4.40
C VAL A 62 1.07 9.28 -4.18
N LEU A 63 1.82 8.56 -5.01
CA LEU A 63 3.23 8.74 -5.22
C LEU A 63 3.44 9.49 -6.52
N GLY A 64 4.19 10.56 -6.50
CA GLY A 64 4.40 11.37 -7.71
C GLY A 64 5.66 12.23 -7.67
N GLN A 65 5.95 12.85 -8.78
CA GLN A 65 7.06 13.79 -8.96
C GLN A 65 6.56 15.22 -9.13
N LEU A 66 7.31 16.20 -8.63
CA LEU A 66 7.06 17.59 -8.99
C LEU A 66 7.30 17.77 -10.49
N SER A 67 6.34 18.38 -11.14
CA SER A 67 6.36 18.62 -12.58
C SER A 67 5.65 19.92 -12.89
N THR A 68 5.98 20.49 -14.04
CA THR A 68 5.24 21.62 -14.59
C THR A 68 4.44 21.15 -15.80
N ARG A 69 3.13 21.27 -15.72
CA ARG A 69 2.24 20.90 -16.81
C ARG A 69 2.44 21.85 -17.99
N LYS A 70 2.63 21.29 -19.19
CA LYS A 70 3.04 22.08 -20.38
C LYS A 70 1.94 23.04 -20.85
N GLU A 71 0.68 22.63 -20.73
CA GLU A 71 -0.49 23.33 -21.27
C GLU A 71 -0.75 24.68 -20.59
N ASP A 72 -0.69 24.71 -19.28
CA ASP A 72 -1.04 25.90 -18.49
C ASP A 72 0.08 26.39 -17.54
N LYS A 73 1.27 25.78 -17.65
CA LYS A 73 2.46 26.09 -16.84
C LYS A 73 2.26 25.93 -15.33
N LYS A 74 1.23 25.24 -14.89
CA LYS A 74 1.02 24.96 -13.45
C LYS A 74 2.04 23.96 -12.94
N VAL A 75 2.59 24.26 -11.77
CA VAL A 75 3.41 23.35 -11.00
C VAL A 75 2.49 22.41 -10.19
N GLY A 76 2.90 21.18 -9.98
CA GLY A 76 2.13 20.22 -9.22
C GLY A 76 2.78 18.85 -9.19
N ILE A 77 2.00 17.84 -8.83
CA ILE A 77 2.43 16.45 -8.73
C ILE A 77 1.93 15.67 -9.94
N GLN A 78 2.87 15.16 -10.72
CA GLN A 78 2.63 14.16 -11.76
C GLN A 78 2.54 12.79 -11.06
N VAL A 79 1.38 12.14 -11.16
CA VAL A 79 1.13 10.85 -10.51
C VAL A 79 1.93 9.74 -11.20
N ILE A 80 2.65 8.94 -10.41
CA ILE A 80 3.40 7.77 -10.85
C ILE A 80 2.81 6.50 -10.25
N GLY A 81 2.25 6.61 -9.06
CA GLY A 81 1.57 5.51 -8.40
C GLY A 81 0.45 6.00 -7.53
N ARG A 82 -0.50 5.11 -7.28
CA ARG A 82 -1.66 5.37 -6.47
C ARG A 82 -2.03 4.11 -5.70
N ILE A 83 -2.45 4.29 -4.46
CA ILE A 83 -3.07 3.28 -3.64
C ILE A 83 -4.44 3.80 -3.21
N ASP A 84 -5.49 3.08 -3.53
CA ASP A 84 -6.86 3.37 -3.11
C ASP A 84 -7.19 2.57 -1.86
N PHE A 85 -7.97 3.15 -0.97
CA PHE A 85 -8.41 2.53 0.26
C PHE A 85 -9.92 2.36 0.26
N LYS A 86 -10.40 1.28 0.89
CA LYS A 86 -11.82 1.08 1.13
C LYS A 86 -12.35 2.15 2.07
N ASP A 87 -13.55 2.63 1.77
CA ASP A 87 -14.24 3.61 2.61
C ASP A 87 -14.47 3.07 4.04
N LYS A 88 -14.73 1.76 4.14
CA LYS A 88 -14.79 1.03 5.41
C LYS A 88 -14.00 -0.26 5.28
N PRO A 89 -13.11 -0.58 6.23
CA PRO A 89 -12.49 -1.89 6.28
C PRO A 89 -13.57 -3.00 6.35
N ASP A 90 -13.35 -4.10 5.63
CA ASP A 90 -14.29 -5.22 5.60
C ASP A 90 -14.36 -5.97 6.93
N PHE A 91 -13.44 -5.70 7.84
CA PHE A 91 -13.27 -6.39 9.11
C PHE A 91 -13.33 -5.42 10.28
N ALA A 92 -14.03 -5.85 11.33
CA ALA A 92 -13.91 -5.23 12.64
C ALA A 92 -12.60 -5.72 13.28
N PHE A 93 -11.56 -4.90 13.28
CA PHE A 93 -10.28 -5.18 13.96
C PHE A 93 -10.36 -4.97 15.48
N ASP A 94 -11.53 -5.12 16.07
CA ASP A 94 -11.88 -4.74 17.44
C ASP A 94 -11.00 -5.36 18.53
N ARG A 95 -10.22 -6.39 18.20
CA ARG A 95 -9.40 -7.12 19.18
C ARG A 95 -7.90 -7.00 18.97
N LEU A 96 -7.46 -6.55 17.80
CA LEU A 96 -6.02 -6.44 17.49
C LEU A 96 -5.47 -5.05 17.67
N ILE A 97 -6.29 -4.06 17.41
CA ILE A 97 -5.84 -2.67 17.30
C ILE A 97 -6.92 -1.79 17.94
N ASP A 98 -6.66 -1.26 19.11
CA ASP A 98 -7.49 -0.25 19.77
C ASP A 98 -7.61 1.08 18.99
N ILE A 99 -7.23 1.07 17.70
CA ILE A 99 -7.01 2.29 16.93
C ILE A 99 -7.72 2.19 15.58
N HIS A 100 -9.05 2.18 15.57
CA HIS A 100 -9.86 2.19 14.34
C HIS A 100 -9.55 3.35 13.39
N GLU A 101 -9.07 4.47 13.90
CA GLU A 101 -8.82 5.68 13.11
C GLU A 101 -7.57 5.60 12.21
N HIS A 102 -6.70 4.62 12.45
CA HIS A 102 -5.41 4.49 11.77
C HIS A 102 -5.28 3.24 10.89
N VAL A 103 -6.39 2.55 10.62
CA VAL A 103 -6.41 1.36 9.75
C VAL A 103 -6.82 1.78 8.34
N LEU A 104 -6.01 1.43 7.34
CA LEU A 104 -6.30 1.62 5.93
C LEU A 104 -6.30 0.26 5.24
N GLN A 105 -7.47 -0.19 4.77
CA GLN A 105 -7.56 -1.39 3.94
C GLN A 105 -7.37 -1.01 2.48
N VAL A 106 -6.42 -1.66 1.84
CA VAL A 106 -6.16 -1.47 0.41
C VAL A 106 -7.32 -2.02 -0.40
N ASP A 107 -7.81 -1.23 -1.34
CA ASP A 107 -8.75 -1.64 -2.38
C ASP A 107 -8.02 -1.95 -3.68
N SER A 108 -7.11 -1.07 -4.06
CA SER A 108 -6.23 -1.27 -5.22
C SER A 108 -4.91 -0.53 -5.08
N VAL A 109 -3.88 -1.02 -5.77
CA VAL A 109 -2.61 -0.32 -5.90
C VAL A 109 -2.13 -0.38 -7.35
N GLU A 110 -1.77 0.76 -7.89
CA GLU A 110 -1.26 0.91 -9.24
C GLU A 110 0.06 1.69 -9.21
N ILE A 111 1.11 1.17 -9.84
CA ILE A 111 2.35 1.89 -10.08
C ILE A 111 2.60 1.90 -11.58
N TYR A 112 2.93 3.04 -12.13
CA TYR A 112 3.24 3.16 -13.54
C TYR A 112 4.40 2.24 -13.92
N ASN A 113 4.14 1.33 -14.88
CA ASN A 113 5.09 0.30 -15.27
C ASN A 113 6.24 0.90 -16.08
N ASN A 114 7.32 1.26 -15.37
CA ASN A 114 8.57 1.73 -15.94
C ASN A 114 9.71 1.26 -15.04
N ASN A 115 10.79 0.74 -15.62
CA ASN A 115 11.96 0.29 -14.88
C ASN A 115 12.51 1.33 -13.89
N LYS A 116 12.36 2.63 -14.22
CA LYS A 116 12.72 3.77 -13.39
C LYS A 116 11.95 3.80 -12.04
N PHE A 117 10.75 3.27 -12.01
CA PHE A 117 9.85 3.29 -10.85
C PHE A 117 9.79 1.97 -10.09
N GLN A 118 10.64 1.01 -10.48
CA GLN A 118 10.71 -0.28 -9.83
C GLN A 118 11.05 -0.14 -8.34
N GLY A 119 10.25 -0.76 -7.48
CA GLY A 119 10.45 -0.72 -6.02
C GLY A 119 9.77 0.44 -5.29
N LEU A 120 9.23 1.44 -6.00
CA LEU A 120 8.53 2.57 -5.38
C LEU A 120 7.24 2.16 -4.66
N GLY A 121 6.60 1.06 -5.07
CA GLY A 121 5.46 0.51 -4.34
C GLY A 121 5.78 0.23 -2.87
N TYR A 122 6.92 -0.38 -2.58
CA TYR A 122 7.38 -0.60 -1.21
C TYR A 122 7.48 0.72 -0.42
N ASN A 123 8.05 1.75 -1.04
CA ASN A 123 8.22 3.04 -0.39
C ASN A 123 6.87 3.72 -0.07
N LEU A 124 5.85 3.50 -0.90
CA LEU A 124 4.50 4.00 -0.64
C LEU A 124 3.92 3.38 0.63
N TYR A 125 3.94 2.04 0.75
CA TYR A 125 3.50 1.33 1.95
C TYR A 125 4.31 1.73 3.18
N LYS A 126 5.64 1.71 3.06
CA LYS A 126 6.53 2.10 4.15
C LYS A 126 6.22 3.51 4.68
N THR A 127 6.03 4.48 3.79
CA THR A 127 5.73 5.86 4.21
C THR A 127 4.40 5.96 4.94
N LEU A 128 3.37 5.24 4.50
CA LEU A 128 2.08 5.20 5.20
C LEU A 128 2.24 4.59 6.59
N THR A 129 2.99 3.49 6.72
CA THR A 129 3.27 2.86 8.02
C THR A 129 4.12 3.75 8.92
N ASP A 130 5.17 4.38 8.41
CA ASP A 130 6.01 5.33 9.16
C ASP A 130 5.18 6.56 9.63
N TYR A 131 4.13 6.92 8.90
CA TYR A 131 3.21 8.00 9.26
C TYR A 131 2.20 7.59 10.34
N GLY A 132 2.16 6.31 10.70
CA GLY A 132 1.35 5.76 11.80
C GLY A 132 0.13 4.97 11.36
N TYR A 133 -0.02 4.65 10.08
CA TYR A 133 -1.12 3.81 9.62
C TYR A 133 -0.81 2.33 9.70
N VAL A 134 -1.80 1.54 10.08
CA VAL A 134 -1.83 0.09 9.89
C VAL A 134 -2.44 -0.19 8.52
N ILE A 135 -1.68 -0.89 7.68
CA ILE A 135 -2.12 -1.18 6.31
C ILE A 135 -2.58 -2.64 6.24
N VAL A 136 -3.78 -2.84 5.76
CA VAL A 136 -4.38 -4.16 5.53
C VAL A 136 -4.44 -4.40 4.02
N SER A 137 -4.03 -5.59 3.57
CA SER A 137 -4.15 -5.95 2.15
C SER A 137 -5.61 -6.15 1.75
N ASP A 138 -5.87 -6.12 0.46
CA ASP A 138 -7.10 -6.63 -0.12
C ASP A 138 -7.18 -8.17 -0.02
N HIS A 139 -8.35 -8.73 -0.37
CA HIS A 139 -8.58 -10.18 -0.39
C HIS A 139 -7.95 -10.86 -1.61
N SER A 140 -7.64 -10.12 -2.65
CA SER A 140 -7.15 -10.65 -3.92
C SER A 140 -5.83 -10.00 -4.29
N GLN A 141 -4.80 -10.83 -4.48
CA GLN A 141 -3.47 -10.34 -4.83
C GLN A 141 -3.02 -10.87 -6.19
N TYR A 142 -2.64 -9.95 -7.07
CA TYR A 142 -1.87 -10.29 -8.27
C TYR A 142 -0.42 -10.60 -7.91
N ILE A 143 0.31 -11.24 -8.83
CA ILE A 143 1.73 -11.60 -8.64
C ILE A 143 2.56 -10.40 -8.12
N GLY A 144 2.32 -9.20 -8.64
CA GLY A 144 3.01 -7.98 -8.21
C GLY A 144 2.73 -7.62 -6.74
N GLY A 145 1.48 -7.72 -6.32
CA GLY A 145 1.04 -7.49 -4.94
C GLY A 145 1.67 -8.52 -3.99
N ARG A 146 1.62 -9.80 -4.34
CA ARG A 146 2.26 -10.86 -3.55
C ARG A 146 3.76 -10.60 -3.36
N LYS A 147 4.51 -10.34 -4.44
CA LYS A 147 5.94 -10.02 -4.37
C LYS A 147 6.23 -8.77 -3.51
N LEU A 148 5.32 -7.81 -3.53
CA LEU A 148 5.44 -6.62 -2.69
C LEU A 148 5.31 -6.98 -1.21
N TRP A 149 4.31 -7.76 -0.81
CA TRP A 149 4.12 -8.20 0.57
C TRP A 149 5.25 -9.11 1.06
N GLU A 150 5.74 -10.04 0.21
CA GLU A 150 6.95 -10.83 0.49
C GLU A 150 8.18 -9.93 0.73
N LYS A 151 8.32 -8.85 -0.01
CA LYS A 151 9.40 -7.87 0.20
C LYS A 151 9.20 -7.09 1.50
N ILE A 152 7.97 -6.66 1.79
CA ILE A 152 7.64 -5.93 3.02
C ILE A 152 7.96 -6.79 4.24
N SER A 153 7.52 -8.05 4.26
CA SER A 153 7.77 -8.97 5.39
C SER A 153 9.26 -9.22 5.63
N ARG A 154 10.03 -9.48 4.59
CA ARG A 154 11.50 -9.67 4.71
C ARG A 154 12.24 -8.44 5.22
N LEU A 155 11.75 -7.24 4.90
CA LEU A 155 12.35 -6.01 5.35
C LEU A 155 11.82 -5.56 6.72
N SER A 156 10.66 -6.08 7.15
CA SER A 156 10.08 -5.79 8.46
C SER A 156 10.93 -6.34 9.60
N THR A 157 11.53 -7.53 9.44
CA THR A 157 12.40 -8.15 10.45
C THR A 157 13.61 -7.31 10.84
N ALA A 158 14.00 -6.35 10.02
CA ALA A 158 15.10 -5.41 10.27
C ALA A 158 14.63 -4.02 10.76
N LYS A 159 13.32 -3.83 11.02
CA LYS A 159 12.70 -2.51 11.29
C LYS A 159 11.61 -2.61 12.35
N ASP A 160 11.15 -1.46 12.81
CA ASP A 160 10.23 -1.29 13.91
C ASP A 160 8.74 -1.61 13.58
N TYR A 161 8.46 -2.48 12.62
CA TYR A 161 7.11 -2.93 12.28
C TYR A 161 7.07 -4.42 11.95
N SER A 162 5.93 -5.06 12.21
CA SER A 162 5.68 -6.47 11.89
C SER A 162 4.55 -6.60 10.88
N VAL A 163 4.58 -7.69 10.12
CA VAL A 163 3.50 -8.08 9.21
C VAL A 163 2.83 -9.31 9.80
N TYR A 164 1.52 -9.26 9.97
CA TYR A 164 0.73 -10.35 10.55
C TYR A 164 -0.25 -10.93 9.54
N ILE A 165 -0.54 -12.21 9.71
CA ILE A 165 -1.57 -12.91 8.93
C ILE A 165 -2.90 -12.71 9.63
N VAL A 166 -3.89 -12.24 8.87
CA VAL A 166 -5.26 -12.02 9.37
C VAL A 166 -6.24 -12.84 8.54
N ASN A 167 -7.16 -13.52 9.20
CA ASN A 167 -8.24 -14.27 8.58
C ASN A 167 -9.59 -13.80 9.17
N ASN A 168 -10.52 -13.39 8.33
CA ASN A 168 -11.84 -12.86 8.74
C ASN A 168 -11.77 -11.81 9.86
N GLY A 169 -10.80 -10.89 9.78
CA GLY A 169 -10.60 -9.84 10.80
C GLY A 169 -9.93 -10.29 12.08
N HIS A 170 -9.57 -11.56 12.20
CA HIS A 170 -8.87 -12.10 13.37
C HIS A 170 -7.44 -12.47 13.04
N PRO A 171 -6.47 -12.24 13.94
CA PRO A 171 -5.11 -12.72 13.73
C PRO A 171 -5.11 -14.24 13.68
N VAL A 172 -4.36 -14.78 12.75
CA VAL A 172 -3.96 -16.19 12.84
C VAL A 172 -2.95 -16.29 13.98
N LEU A 173 -3.13 -17.28 14.84
CA LEU A 173 -2.23 -17.48 15.98
C LEU A 173 -1.22 -18.60 15.67
N ASP A 174 -0.02 -18.46 16.23
CA ASP A 174 1.00 -19.52 16.24
C ASP A 174 0.68 -20.58 17.33
N ASP A 175 1.55 -21.57 17.45
CA ASP A 175 1.42 -22.66 18.45
C ASP A 175 1.51 -22.16 19.93
N ASN A 176 1.86 -20.90 20.15
CA ASN A 176 1.97 -20.27 21.46
C ASN A 176 0.87 -19.22 21.72
N ASP A 177 -0.22 -19.27 20.94
CA ASP A 177 -1.34 -18.30 20.99
C ASP A 177 -0.92 -16.85 20.72
N LYS A 178 0.17 -16.63 19.98
CA LYS A 178 0.61 -15.29 19.54
C LYS A 178 0.23 -15.04 18.07
N PRO A 179 -0.02 -13.78 17.68
CA PRO A 179 -0.26 -13.44 16.29
C PRO A 179 0.88 -13.95 15.39
N LEU A 180 0.52 -14.70 14.35
CA LEU A 180 1.48 -15.31 13.42
C LEU A 180 2.05 -14.24 12.50
N GLU A 181 3.36 -14.01 12.60
CA GLU A 181 4.07 -13.12 11.70
C GLU A 181 4.23 -13.75 10.30
N TYR A 182 4.00 -12.94 9.28
CA TYR A 182 4.23 -13.32 7.90
C TYR A 182 5.71 -13.13 7.55
N ASP A 183 6.39 -14.21 7.24
CA ASP A 183 7.82 -14.23 6.88
C ASP A 183 8.08 -14.16 5.37
N GLY A 184 7.03 -14.08 4.55
CA GLY A 184 7.09 -14.10 3.10
C GLY A 184 6.98 -15.50 2.47
N THR A 185 6.84 -16.57 3.27
CA THR A 185 6.78 -17.96 2.81
C THR A 185 5.68 -18.80 3.45
N ASN A 186 5.24 -18.44 4.64
CA ASN A 186 4.33 -19.25 5.46
C ASN A 186 2.85 -19.21 5.05
N LEU A 187 2.52 -18.64 3.89
CA LEU A 187 1.20 -18.67 3.25
C LEU A 187 1.14 -19.60 2.01
N THR A 188 2.10 -20.50 1.82
CA THR A 188 2.11 -21.44 0.69
C THR A 188 1.32 -22.71 0.97
#